data_b8df4a1f8547853cb108c17bdf4dc176
#
_entry.id   b8df4a1f8547853cb108c17bdf4dc176
#
_cell.length_a   1.000
_cell.length_b   1.000
_cell.length_c   1.000
_cell.angle_alpha   90.00
_cell.angle_beta   90.00
_cell.angle_gamma   90.00
#
_symmetry.space_group_name_H-M   'P 1'
#
loop_
_entity.id
_entity.type
_entity.pdbx_description
1 polymer ?
#
loop_
_entity_poly.entity_id
_entity_poly.type
_entity_poly.pdbx_seq_one_letter_code
_entity_poly.pdbx_strand_id
1 'polypeptide(L)'
;MGRYLAKTGLTAGTLALDDKVPTVIALIGNAGVGKTTTIAKLAAQFQLTRNVSVGLLSLDRFRIGGQEQLQCYADSMQLPLETPADEKDLLQSMARLKGCRVILVDTPAVNPGDPKGLSRIQTAIKPLGPVKCLMVLSAESREEDLQDTARRCAALTPEGIIISKTDLTGSYRDMVNFLCRHRWPVYFFSNGHRVPKDLTRATVERLAARFLMDGTAKTGDGNGPASAADLHLKATVSDGQVYLANKNSDIFHRPECKWIRLINQTNIVEFTSFAEALNNRFKPCRYCNPQHLSITRMLSEEGVAL
;
A
#
# COMPACT_ATOMS: atom_id res chain seq x y z
N MET A 1 26.53 2.31 3.30
CA MET A 1 25.19 2.16 2.73
C MET A 1 24.65 3.47 2.15
N GLY A 2 24.51 4.57 2.92
CA GLY A 2 23.99 5.84 2.41
C GLY A 2 24.75 6.47 1.23
N ARG A 3 26.08 6.30 1.14
CA ARG A 3 26.87 6.78 0.01
C ARG A 3 26.62 6.02 -1.31
N TYR A 4 26.21 4.76 -1.23
CA TYR A 4 25.89 3.95 -2.44
C TYR A 4 24.53 4.36 -3.01
N LEU A 5 23.54 4.57 -2.14
CA LEU A 5 22.22 5.04 -2.53
C LEU A 5 22.24 6.47 -3.10
N ALA A 6 23.09 7.35 -2.54
CA ALA A 6 23.29 8.68 -3.09
C ALA A 6 23.81 8.66 -4.55
N LYS A 7 24.61 7.65 -4.91
CA LYS A 7 25.08 7.45 -6.29
C LYS A 7 24.01 6.88 -7.23
N THR A 8 23.05 6.09 -6.71
CA THR A 8 21.95 5.52 -7.52
C THR A 8 20.85 6.53 -7.83
N GLY A 9 20.79 7.66 -7.12
CA GLY A 9 19.73 8.66 -7.28
C GLY A 9 18.37 8.22 -6.73
N LEU A 10 18.31 7.11 -6.00
CA LEU A 10 17.06 6.62 -5.37
C LEU A 10 16.70 7.51 -4.18
N THR A 11 15.51 8.08 -4.21
CA THR A 11 15.02 8.99 -3.16
C THR A 11 13.65 8.57 -2.64
N ALA A 12 13.39 8.85 -1.37
CA ALA A 12 12.09 8.68 -0.76
C ALA A 12 11.35 10.01 -0.73
N GLY A 13 10.10 10.00 -1.16
CA GLY A 13 9.23 11.18 -1.13
C GLY A 13 8.48 11.32 0.19
N THR A 14 8.09 12.55 0.49
CA THR A 14 7.24 12.87 1.64
C THR A 14 6.06 13.70 1.18
N LEU A 15 4.82 13.22 1.46
CA LEU A 15 3.62 14.00 1.21
C LEU A 15 3.50 15.09 2.27
N ALA A 16 3.80 16.32 1.86
CA ALA A 16 3.47 17.50 2.63
C ALA A 16 2.01 17.87 2.39
N LEU A 17 1.25 18.03 3.48
CA LEU A 17 -0.13 18.52 3.44
C LEU A 17 -0.12 20.03 3.67
N ASP A 18 -0.99 20.73 2.95
CA ASP A 18 -1.21 22.16 3.19
C ASP A 18 -2.11 22.33 4.42
N ASP A 19 -1.83 23.33 5.24
CA ASP A 19 -2.61 23.60 6.46
C ASP A 19 -3.82 24.53 6.20
N LYS A 20 -3.85 25.20 5.06
CA LYS A 20 -4.85 26.24 4.75
C LYS A 20 -5.89 25.80 3.72
N VAL A 21 -5.49 24.93 2.79
CA VAL A 21 -6.34 24.44 1.70
C VAL A 21 -6.27 22.92 1.58
N PRO A 22 -7.34 22.28 1.09
CA PRO A 22 -7.32 20.85 0.83
C PRO A 22 -6.12 20.45 -0.06
N THR A 23 -5.36 19.45 0.36
CA THR A 23 -4.33 18.85 -0.50
C THR A 23 -4.99 17.81 -1.38
N VAL A 24 -5.03 18.06 -2.69
CA VAL A 24 -5.61 17.14 -3.68
C VAL A 24 -4.51 16.23 -4.22
N ILE A 25 -4.70 14.91 -4.09
CA ILE A 25 -3.73 13.89 -4.53
C ILE A 25 -4.41 12.96 -5.52
N ALA A 26 -3.95 12.94 -6.77
CA ALA A 26 -4.45 12.05 -7.80
C ALA A 26 -3.52 10.87 -8.03
N LEU A 27 -4.05 9.65 -8.05
CA LEU A 27 -3.31 8.47 -8.44
C LEU A 27 -3.51 8.17 -9.92
N ILE A 28 -2.41 8.14 -10.67
CA ILE A 28 -2.38 7.89 -12.11
C ILE A 28 -1.61 6.60 -12.43
N GLY A 29 -1.89 5.99 -13.56
CA GLY A 29 -1.21 4.76 -14.00
C GLY A 29 -2.11 3.82 -14.79
N ASN A 30 -1.56 2.71 -15.23
CA ASN A 30 -2.22 1.72 -16.08
C ASN A 30 -3.41 1.03 -15.39
N ALA A 31 -4.22 0.30 -16.16
CA ALA A 31 -5.25 -0.57 -15.61
C ALA A 31 -4.65 -1.67 -14.75
N GLY A 32 -5.33 -2.04 -13.67
CA GLY A 32 -4.92 -3.17 -12.83
C GLY A 32 -3.70 -2.94 -11.93
N VAL A 33 -3.05 -1.75 -11.96
CA VAL A 33 -1.88 -1.47 -11.09
C VAL A 33 -2.23 -1.23 -9.62
N GLY A 34 -3.52 -1.18 -9.26
CA GLY A 34 -3.95 -1.04 -7.87
C GLY A 34 -4.21 0.40 -7.41
N LYS A 35 -4.55 1.35 -8.30
CA LYS A 35 -4.88 2.75 -7.93
C LYS A 35 -5.98 2.83 -6.87
N THR A 36 -7.15 2.29 -7.13
CA THR A 36 -8.32 2.31 -6.24
C THR A 36 -8.02 1.68 -4.88
N THR A 37 -7.34 0.52 -4.87
CA THR A 37 -6.94 -0.13 -3.60
C THR A 37 -5.91 0.70 -2.84
N THR A 38 -4.99 1.37 -3.54
CA THR A 38 -3.99 2.25 -2.92
C THR A 38 -4.64 3.51 -2.35
N ILE A 39 -5.66 4.06 -3.02
CA ILE A 39 -6.48 5.16 -2.49
C ILE A 39 -7.12 4.77 -1.16
N ALA A 40 -7.78 3.61 -1.11
CA ALA A 40 -8.39 3.11 0.13
C ALA A 40 -7.36 2.97 1.27
N LYS A 41 -6.16 2.46 0.97
CA LYS A 41 -5.08 2.34 1.96
C LYS A 41 -4.56 3.70 2.42
N LEU A 42 -4.36 4.64 1.50
CA LEU A 42 -3.96 6.02 1.83
C LEU A 42 -5.02 6.71 2.69
N ALA A 43 -6.29 6.60 2.32
CA ALA A 43 -7.41 7.17 3.07
C ALA A 43 -7.42 6.68 4.51
N ALA A 44 -7.37 5.36 4.69
CA ALA A 44 -7.33 4.76 6.02
C ALA A 44 -6.08 5.17 6.81
N GLN A 45 -4.92 5.28 6.17
CA GLN A 45 -3.70 5.71 6.83
C GLN A 45 -3.76 7.18 7.25
N PHE A 46 -4.29 8.08 6.43
CA PHE A 46 -4.47 9.48 6.80
C PHE A 46 -5.46 9.64 7.95
N GLN A 47 -6.60 8.95 7.89
CA GLN A 47 -7.62 9.01 8.91
C GLN A 47 -7.14 8.43 10.26
N LEU A 48 -6.60 7.22 10.24
CA LEU A 48 -6.26 6.48 11.47
C LEU A 48 -4.95 6.93 12.12
N THR A 49 -3.94 7.29 11.31
CA THR A 49 -2.58 7.56 11.82
C THR A 49 -2.32 9.05 12.02
N ARG A 50 -2.98 9.90 11.25
CA ARG A 50 -2.74 11.35 11.26
C ARG A 50 -3.94 12.17 11.73
N ASN A 51 -5.07 11.51 12.01
CA ASN A 51 -6.33 12.18 12.36
C ASN A 51 -6.71 13.30 11.38
N VAL A 52 -6.51 13.04 10.08
CA VAL A 52 -6.74 13.98 8.99
C VAL A 52 -8.09 13.68 8.35
N SER A 53 -8.92 14.68 8.15
CA SER A 53 -10.17 14.54 7.41
C SER A 53 -9.88 14.26 5.93
N VAL A 54 -10.45 13.15 5.41
CA VAL A 54 -10.22 12.65 4.05
C VAL A 54 -11.53 12.64 3.28
N GLY A 55 -11.48 13.13 2.04
CA GLY A 55 -12.54 12.96 1.04
C GLY A 55 -12.04 12.12 -0.13
N LEU A 56 -12.94 11.39 -0.74
CA LEU A 56 -12.68 10.57 -1.92
C LEU A 56 -13.39 11.17 -3.13
N LEU A 57 -12.71 11.20 -4.27
CA LEU A 57 -13.25 11.66 -5.54
C LEU A 57 -12.95 10.61 -6.62
N SER A 58 -13.98 10.01 -7.21
CA SER A 58 -13.81 9.06 -8.31
C SER A 58 -14.07 9.74 -9.65
N LEU A 59 -13.05 9.78 -10.50
CA LEU A 59 -13.13 10.20 -11.89
C LEU A 59 -13.17 9.01 -12.86
N ASP A 60 -13.01 7.77 -12.36
CA ASP A 60 -13.05 6.53 -13.14
C ASP A 60 -14.48 6.02 -13.30
N ARG A 61 -15.22 6.63 -14.20
CA ARG A 61 -16.65 6.32 -14.45
C ARG A 61 -16.88 5.09 -15.31
N PHE A 62 -15.86 4.62 -16.02
CA PHE A 62 -16.01 3.59 -17.04
C PHE A 62 -15.61 2.19 -16.56
N ARG A 63 -15.00 2.08 -15.40
CA ARG A 63 -14.56 0.80 -14.84
C ARG A 63 -15.70 0.14 -14.10
N ILE A 64 -16.27 -0.93 -14.71
CA ILE A 64 -17.28 -1.77 -14.05
C ILE A 64 -16.71 -2.34 -12.74
N GLY A 65 -17.44 -2.21 -11.64
CA GLY A 65 -17.03 -2.66 -10.30
C GLY A 65 -16.01 -1.77 -9.59
N GLY A 66 -15.45 -0.75 -10.24
CA GLY A 66 -14.44 0.13 -9.63
C GLY A 66 -15.05 1.12 -8.65
N GLN A 67 -16.19 1.71 -9.00
CA GLN A 67 -16.92 2.64 -8.15
C GLN A 67 -17.50 1.92 -6.92
N GLU A 68 -18.11 0.75 -7.12
CA GLU A 68 -18.66 -0.07 -6.03
C GLU A 68 -17.57 -0.48 -5.05
N GLN A 69 -16.37 -0.82 -5.56
CA GLN A 69 -15.23 -1.13 -4.70
C GLN A 69 -14.83 0.07 -3.84
N LEU A 70 -14.73 1.26 -4.44
CA LEU A 70 -14.36 2.47 -3.71
C LEU A 70 -15.46 2.90 -2.73
N GLN A 71 -16.74 2.73 -3.10
CA GLN A 71 -17.89 2.97 -2.24
C GLN A 71 -17.86 2.07 -1.00
N CYS A 72 -17.61 0.77 -1.15
CA CYS A 72 -17.48 -0.14 -0.01
C CYS A 72 -16.39 0.30 0.97
N TYR A 73 -15.27 0.84 0.47
CA TYR A 73 -14.23 1.38 1.34
C TYR A 73 -14.67 2.69 2.00
N ALA A 74 -15.32 3.59 1.26
CA ALA A 74 -15.84 4.85 1.78
C ALA A 74 -16.83 4.61 2.93
N ASP A 75 -17.79 3.72 2.72
CA ASP A 75 -18.80 3.34 3.72
C ASP A 75 -18.17 2.74 4.97
N SER A 76 -17.22 1.81 4.78
CA SER A 76 -16.52 1.15 5.89
C SER A 76 -15.71 2.10 6.75
N MET A 77 -15.21 3.19 6.17
CA MET A 77 -14.41 4.22 6.83
C MET A 77 -15.22 5.48 7.17
N GLN A 78 -16.51 5.53 6.80
CA GLN A 78 -17.38 6.70 6.94
C GLN A 78 -16.80 7.96 6.29
N LEU A 79 -16.22 7.80 5.09
CA LEU A 79 -15.62 8.89 4.32
C LEU A 79 -16.60 9.41 3.26
N PRO A 80 -16.65 10.73 3.02
CA PRO A 80 -17.40 11.27 1.88
C PRO A 80 -16.76 10.81 0.57
N LEU A 81 -17.56 10.26 -0.33
CA LEU A 81 -17.18 9.88 -1.69
C LEU A 81 -18.04 10.65 -2.69
N GLU A 82 -17.40 11.30 -3.63
CA GLU A 82 -18.01 12.00 -4.74
C GLU A 82 -17.66 11.35 -6.08
N THR A 83 -18.67 11.23 -6.95
CA THR A 83 -18.53 10.61 -8.28
C THR A 83 -19.17 11.50 -9.34
N PRO A 84 -18.54 12.64 -9.69
CA PRO A 84 -19.16 13.66 -10.53
C PRO A 84 -19.47 13.13 -11.94
N ALA A 85 -20.64 13.49 -12.48
CA ALA A 85 -21.07 13.10 -13.80
C ALA A 85 -20.48 13.97 -14.93
N ASP A 86 -20.17 15.21 -14.66
CA ASP A 86 -19.61 16.19 -15.60
C ASP A 86 -18.77 17.25 -14.87
N GLU A 87 -18.28 18.26 -15.57
CA GLU A 87 -17.45 19.31 -15.00
C GLU A 87 -18.22 20.20 -14.01
N LYS A 88 -19.50 20.47 -14.24
CA LYS A 88 -20.33 21.26 -13.33
C LYS A 88 -20.54 20.51 -12.03
N ASP A 89 -20.84 19.23 -12.10
CA ASP A 89 -20.99 18.36 -10.93
C ASP A 89 -19.65 18.19 -10.20
N LEU A 90 -18.52 18.19 -10.92
CA LEU A 90 -17.19 18.16 -10.31
C LEU A 90 -16.94 19.36 -9.41
N LEU A 91 -17.31 20.58 -9.85
CA LEU A 91 -17.18 21.78 -9.01
C LEU A 91 -18.07 21.71 -7.77
N GLN A 92 -19.28 21.18 -7.88
CA GLN A 92 -20.17 20.95 -6.75
C GLN A 92 -19.62 19.88 -5.80
N SER A 93 -19.08 18.79 -6.34
CA SER A 93 -18.41 17.74 -5.57
C SER A 93 -17.22 18.29 -4.78
N MET A 94 -16.40 19.12 -5.38
CA MET A 94 -15.30 19.79 -4.69
C MET A 94 -15.81 20.72 -3.57
N ALA A 95 -16.92 21.42 -3.78
CA ALA A 95 -17.52 22.25 -2.73
C ALA A 95 -18.02 21.40 -1.54
N ARG A 96 -18.60 20.20 -1.80
CA ARG A 96 -19.00 19.24 -0.75
C ARG A 96 -17.80 18.69 0.03
N LEU A 97 -16.65 18.49 -0.63
CA LEU A 97 -15.42 18.02 -0.03
C LEU A 97 -14.54 19.10 0.61
N LYS A 98 -14.97 20.36 0.59
CA LYS A 98 -14.18 21.52 1.08
C LYS A 98 -13.74 21.40 2.56
N GLY A 99 -14.49 20.66 3.38
CA GLY A 99 -14.14 20.39 4.78
C GLY A 99 -13.05 19.33 4.97
N CYS A 100 -12.66 18.63 3.90
CA CYS A 100 -11.62 17.62 3.97
C CYS A 100 -10.24 18.27 3.79
N ARG A 101 -9.29 17.87 4.62
CA ARG A 101 -7.90 18.33 4.53
C ARG A 101 -7.12 17.64 3.41
N VAL A 102 -7.51 16.41 3.07
CA VAL A 102 -6.96 15.63 1.96
C VAL A 102 -8.09 15.15 1.08
N ILE A 103 -7.95 15.34 -0.23
CA ILE A 103 -8.86 14.78 -1.23
C ILE A 103 -8.08 13.80 -2.08
N LEU A 104 -8.45 12.52 -2.04
CA LEU A 104 -7.83 11.47 -2.83
C LEU A 104 -8.66 11.21 -4.09
N VAL A 105 -8.01 11.33 -5.24
CA VAL A 105 -8.66 11.26 -6.56
C VAL A 105 -8.30 9.94 -7.25
N ASP A 106 -9.31 9.10 -7.50
CA ASP A 106 -9.18 7.90 -8.33
C ASP A 106 -9.39 8.28 -9.80
N THR A 107 -8.38 8.05 -10.63
CA THR A 107 -8.42 8.42 -12.05
C THR A 107 -8.62 7.20 -12.94
N PRO A 108 -9.20 7.39 -14.14
CA PRO A 108 -9.18 6.36 -15.17
C PRO A 108 -7.77 5.85 -15.46
N ALA A 109 -7.69 4.68 -16.05
CA ALA A 109 -6.41 4.11 -16.45
C ALA A 109 -5.83 4.84 -17.67
N VAL A 110 -4.49 4.96 -17.72
CA VAL A 110 -3.74 5.43 -18.87
C VAL A 110 -3.23 4.23 -19.65
N ASN A 111 -4.05 3.68 -20.54
CA ASN A 111 -3.71 2.48 -21.29
C ASN A 111 -2.98 2.78 -22.62
N PRO A 112 -2.08 1.90 -23.10
CA PRO A 112 -1.38 2.08 -24.36
C PRO A 112 -2.29 2.25 -25.57
N GLY A 113 -3.43 1.56 -25.60
CA GLY A 113 -4.41 1.60 -26.69
C GLY A 113 -5.40 2.77 -26.64
N ASP A 114 -5.28 3.69 -25.66
CA ASP A 114 -6.19 4.83 -25.52
C ASP A 114 -5.44 6.17 -25.61
N PRO A 115 -5.23 6.69 -26.82
CA PRO A 115 -4.52 7.94 -27.02
C PRO A 115 -5.23 9.16 -26.41
N LYS A 116 -6.55 9.07 -26.19
CA LYS A 116 -7.35 10.13 -25.57
C LYS A 116 -7.47 10.01 -24.07
N GLY A 117 -7.03 8.89 -23.48
CA GLY A 117 -7.15 8.63 -22.03
C GLY A 117 -6.44 9.68 -21.20
N LEU A 118 -5.22 10.03 -21.58
CA LEU A 118 -4.44 11.06 -20.91
C LEU A 118 -5.11 12.44 -20.96
N SER A 119 -5.57 12.87 -22.15
CA SER A 119 -6.22 14.17 -22.30
C SER A 119 -7.52 14.26 -21.50
N ARG A 120 -8.27 13.15 -21.38
CA ARG A 120 -9.46 13.07 -20.52
C ARG A 120 -9.09 13.28 -19.06
N ILE A 121 -8.03 12.65 -18.58
CA ILE A 121 -7.56 12.83 -17.19
C ILE A 121 -7.11 14.28 -16.99
N GLN A 122 -6.30 14.84 -17.88
CA GLN A 122 -5.87 16.24 -17.80
C GLN A 122 -7.05 17.21 -17.71
N THR A 123 -8.05 17.03 -18.57
CA THR A 123 -9.27 17.85 -18.55
C THR A 123 -10.04 17.69 -17.24
N ALA A 124 -10.16 16.46 -16.73
CA ALA A 124 -10.90 16.18 -15.53
C ALA A 124 -10.21 16.71 -14.25
N ILE A 125 -8.87 16.70 -14.18
CA ILE A 125 -8.15 17.19 -12.99
C ILE A 125 -7.89 18.70 -13.01
N LYS A 126 -7.91 19.34 -14.18
CA LYS A 126 -7.63 20.78 -14.34
C LYS A 126 -8.50 21.67 -13.42
N PRO A 127 -9.83 21.45 -13.30
CA PRO A 127 -10.69 22.25 -12.45
C PRO A 127 -10.44 22.07 -10.95
N LEU A 128 -9.69 21.03 -10.54
CA LEU A 128 -9.39 20.75 -9.12
C LEU A 128 -8.34 21.72 -8.52
N GLY A 129 -7.71 22.56 -9.35
CA GLY A 129 -6.61 23.44 -8.94
C GLY A 129 -5.27 22.69 -8.85
N PRO A 130 -4.41 23.03 -7.89
CA PRO A 130 -3.12 22.34 -7.70
C PRO A 130 -3.35 20.88 -7.26
N VAL A 131 -2.95 19.94 -8.11
CA VAL A 131 -3.09 18.50 -7.85
C VAL A 131 -1.71 17.86 -7.79
N LYS A 132 -1.43 17.15 -6.70
CA LYS A 132 -0.25 16.29 -6.57
C LYS A 132 -0.52 14.96 -7.28
N CYS A 133 0.07 14.75 -8.45
CA CYS A 133 -0.05 13.49 -9.16
C CYS A 133 0.99 12.49 -8.67
N LEU A 134 0.57 11.31 -8.21
CA LEU A 134 1.44 10.20 -7.90
C LEU A 134 1.19 9.05 -8.87
N MET A 135 2.26 8.56 -9.49
CA MET A 135 2.18 7.46 -10.43
C MET A 135 2.23 6.12 -9.69
N VAL A 136 1.22 5.28 -9.89
CA VAL A 136 1.19 3.92 -9.36
C VAL A 136 1.76 2.97 -10.39
N LEU A 137 2.88 2.32 -10.04
CA LEU A 137 3.57 1.35 -10.89
C LEU A 137 3.60 0.00 -10.22
N SER A 138 3.33 -1.07 -10.97
CA SER A 138 3.42 -2.44 -10.45
C SER A 138 4.88 -2.90 -10.39
N ALA A 139 5.28 -3.51 -9.29
CA ALA A 139 6.60 -4.13 -9.14
C ALA A 139 6.84 -5.29 -10.10
N GLU A 140 5.77 -5.89 -10.65
CA GLU A 140 5.83 -6.98 -11.63
C GLU A 140 6.07 -6.50 -13.07
N SER A 141 5.99 -5.18 -13.32
CA SER A 141 6.11 -4.63 -14.68
C SER A 141 7.56 -4.70 -15.18
N ARG A 142 7.71 -4.99 -16.47
CA ARG A 142 9.00 -4.91 -17.16
C ARG A 142 9.46 -3.46 -17.27
N GLU A 143 10.75 -3.23 -17.37
CA GLU A 143 11.32 -1.89 -17.49
C GLU A 143 10.72 -1.11 -18.68
N GLU A 144 10.52 -1.77 -19.83
CA GLU A 144 9.93 -1.15 -21.03
C GLU A 144 8.51 -0.64 -20.78
N ASP A 145 7.67 -1.43 -20.09
CA ASP A 145 6.29 -1.05 -19.73
C ASP A 145 6.26 0.11 -18.73
N LEU A 146 7.21 0.13 -17.78
CA LEU A 146 7.38 1.22 -16.83
C LEU A 146 7.76 2.51 -17.54
N GLN A 147 8.72 2.46 -18.49
CA GLN A 147 9.15 3.61 -19.27
C GLN A 147 8.02 4.14 -20.17
N ASP A 148 7.26 3.24 -20.77
CA ASP A 148 6.14 3.60 -21.63
C ASP A 148 5.01 4.27 -20.81
N THR A 149 4.69 3.73 -19.64
CA THR A 149 3.75 4.34 -18.70
C THR A 149 4.23 5.73 -18.26
N ALA A 150 5.50 5.86 -17.94
CA ALA A 150 6.11 7.13 -17.54
C ALA A 150 6.02 8.19 -18.65
N ARG A 151 6.35 7.82 -19.87
CA ARG A 151 6.23 8.71 -21.03
C ARG A 151 4.81 9.20 -21.22
N ARG A 152 3.82 8.31 -21.15
CA ARG A 152 2.40 8.67 -21.23
C ARG A 152 1.97 9.59 -20.09
N CYS A 153 2.38 9.31 -18.87
CA CYS A 153 1.99 10.11 -17.71
C CYS A 153 2.79 11.43 -17.56
N ALA A 154 3.84 11.65 -18.34
CA ALA A 154 4.72 12.83 -18.20
C ALA A 154 3.97 14.17 -18.26
N ALA A 155 2.95 14.27 -19.12
CA ALA A 155 2.14 15.48 -19.25
C ALA A 155 1.24 15.80 -18.04
N LEU A 156 1.11 14.85 -17.09
CA LEU A 156 0.45 15.05 -15.78
C LEU A 156 1.43 15.47 -14.70
N THR A 157 2.70 15.69 -15.04
CA THR A 157 3.78 16.14 -14.14
C THR A 157 3.81 15.40 -12.80
N PRO A 158 3.97 14.05 -12.80
CA PRO A 158 3.94 13.31 -11.55
C PRO A 158 5.06 13.74 -10.60
N GLU A 159 4.72 13.99 -9.33
CA GLU A 159 5.68 14.35 -8.28
C GLU A 159 6.51 13.15 -7.80
N GLY A 160 6.02 11.93 -8.03
CA GLY A 160 6.72 10.71 -7.64
C GLY A 160 5.88 9.45 -7.82
N ILE A 161 6.30 8.38 -7.18
CA ILE A 161 5.85 7.02 -7.46
C ILE A 161 5.35 6.33 -6.20
N ILE A 162 4.33 5.50 -6.38
CA ILE A 162 3.91 4.45 -5.46
C ILE A 162 4.18 3.12 -6.15
N ILE A 163 4.98 2.25 -5.52
CA ILE A 163 5.24 0.92 -6.05
C ILE A 163 4.23 -0.05 -5.44
N SER A 164 3.39 -0.62 -6.30
CA SER A 164 2.35 -1.57 -5.91
C SER A 164 2.75 -3.01 -6.17
N LYS A 165 1.97 -3.96 -5.64
CA LYS A 165 2.13 -5.41 -5.83
C LYS A 165 3.54 -5.91 -5.48
N THR A 166 4.13 -5.33 -4.45
CA THR A 166 5.48 -5.68 -4.01
C THR A 166 5.55 -7.05 -3.34
N ASP A 167 4.42 -7.67 -3.09
CA ASP A 167 4.24 -9.03 -2.59
C ASP A 167 4.20 -10.09 -3.69
N LEU A 168 4.07 -9.68 -4.96
CA LEU A 168 3.92 -10.58 -6.09
C LEU A 168 5.21 -10.75 -6.94
N THR A 169 6.26 -9.99 -6.64
CA THR A 169 7.52 -10.08 -7.37
C THR A 169 8.66 -10.60 -6.50
N GLY A 170 9.49 -11.49 -7.07
CA GLY A 170 10.75 -11.92 -6.48
C GLY A 170 11.96 -11.12 -6.97
N SER A 171 11.78 -10.19 -7.91
CA SER A 171 12.87 -9.37 -8.46
C SER A 171 12.42 -7.93 -8.71
N TYR A 172 13.23 -6.99 -8.28
CA TYR A 172 13.02 -5.55 -8.47
C TYR A 172 13.95 -4.95 -9.54
N ARG A 173 14.66 -5.78 -10.31
CA ARG A 173 15.66 -5.32 -11.29
C ARG A 173 15.11 -4.24 -12.22
N ASP A 174 13.98 -4.51 -12.87
CA ASP A 174 13.38 -3.61 -13.85
C ASP A 174 12.92 -2.30 -13.21
N MET A 175 12.33 -2.39 -12.01
CA MET A 175 11.92 -1.23 -11.23
C MET A 175 13.13 -0.39 -10.79
N VAL A 176 14.22 -1.01 -10.35
CA VAL A 176 15.45 -0.31 -9.95
C VAL A 176 16.08 0.40 -11.14
N ASN A 177 16.21 -0.27 -12.29
CA ASN A 177 16.73 0.33 -13.52
C ASN A 177 15.91 1.56 -13.92
N PHE A 178 14.59 1.42 -13.89
CA PHE A 178 13.66 2.49 -14.18
C PHE A 178 13.85 3.69 -13.22
N LEU A 179 13.89 3.44 -11.92
CA LEU A 179 14.05 4.50 -10.91
C LEU A 179 15.39 5.21 -11.01
N CYS A 180 16.48 4.48 -11.28
CA CYS A 180 17.81 5.08 -11.46
C CYS A 180 17.85 6.04 -12.67
N ARG A 181 17.08 5.76 -13.73
CA ARG A 181 16.99 6.62 -14.92
C ARG A 181 16.13 7.85 -14.70
N HIS A 182 14.98 7.70 -14.07
CA HIS A 182 14.00 8.79 -13.94
C HIS A 182 14.14 9.61 -12.66
N ARG A 183 14.81 9.09 -11.62
CA ARG A 183 15.08 9.75 -10.33
C ARG A 183 13.83 10.26 -9.61
N TRP A 184 12.66 9.71 -9.92
CA TRP A 184 11.43 10.08 -9.20
C TRP A 184 11.45 9.54 -7.78
N PRO A 185 11.05 10.34 -6.78
CA PRO A 185 10.98 9.87 -5.41
C PRO A 185 9.88 8.81 -5.25
N VAL A 186 10.18 7.78 -4.48
CA VAL A 186 9.20 6.76 -4.09
C VAL A 186 8.53 7.20 -2.79
N TYR A 187 7.21 7.27 -2.78
CA TYR A 187 6.43 7.70 -1.61
C TYR A 187 5.98 6.53 -0.76
N PHE A 188 5.47 5.47 -1.40
CA PHE A 188 4.93 4.29 -0.71
C PHE A 188 5.23 3.00 -1.45
N PHE A 189 5.25 1.91 -0.68
CA PHE A 189 5.11 0.55 -1.16
C PHE A 189 3.72 0.04 -0.78
N SER A 190 2.98 -0.50 -1.76
CA SER A 190 1.68 -1.12 -1.55
C SER A 190 1.78 -2.61 -1.86
N ASN A 191 1.59 -3.43 -0.85
CA ASN A 191 1.65 -4.89 -0.91
C ASN A 191 0.33 -5.49 -0.42
N GLY A 192 -0.06 -6.65 -0.97
CA GLY A 192 -1.27 -7.37 -0.54
C GLY A 192 -2.59 -6.61 -0.69
N HIS A 193 -3.61 -7.09 0.01
CA HIS A 193 -4.99 -6.59 -0.12
C HIS A 193 -5.55 -5.95 1.15
N ARG A 194 -4.82 -5.97 2.27
CA ARG A 194 -5.32 -5.49 3.56
C ARG A 194 -5.22 -3.97 3.67
N VAL A 195 -6.35 -3.33 3.93
CA VAL A 195 -6.45 -1.89 4.20
C VAL A 195 -6.54 -1.70 5.72
N PRO A 196 -5.73 -0.84 6.33
CA PRO A 196 -4.61 -0.02 5.79
C PRO A 196 -3.25 -0.74 5.81
N LYS A 197 -3.13 -1.94 6.39
CA LYS A 197 -1.88 -2.59 6.80
C LYS A 197 -0.86 -2.76 5.67
N ASP A 198 -1.34 -3.00 4.46
CA ASP A 198 -0.49 -3.32 3.31
C ASP A 198 -0.08 -2.06 2.52
N LEU A 199 0.15 -0.94 3.22
CA LEU A 199 0.76 0.27 2.69
C LEU A 199 1.88 0.71 3.62
N THR A 200 3.08 0.80 3.08
CA THR A 200 4.27 1.17 3.85
C THR A 200 4.92 2.40 3.24
N ARG A 201 5.24 3.40 4.05
CA ARG A 201 5.96 4.58 3.60
C ARG A 201 7.35 4.19 3.11
N ALA A 202 7.77 4.73 1.97
CA ALA A 202 9.12 4.55 1.49
C ALA A 202 10.08 5.37 2.36
N THR A 203 11.19 4.75 2.74
CA THR A 203 12.37 5.39 3.32
C THR A 203 13.60 4.93 2.57
N VAL A 204 14.69 5.66 2.69
CA VAL A 204 15.95 5.31 2.02
C VAL A 204 16.42 3.90 2.44
N GLU A 205 16.26 3.56 3.72
CA GLU A 205 16.62 2.25 4.26
C GLU A 205 15.75 1.13 3.68
N ARG A 206 14.44 1.36 3.53
CA ARG A 206 13.51 0.38 2.94
C ARG A 206 13.74 0.19 1.45
N LEU A 207 14.05 1.27 0.72
CA LEU A 207 14.48 1.18 -0.68
C LEU A 207 15.75 0.34 -0.79
N ALA A 208 16.74 0.62 0.07
CA ALA A 208 17.97 -0.16 0.11
C ALA A 208 17.73 -1.64 0.41
N ALA A 209 16.96 -1.93 1.45
CA ALA A 209 16.69 -3.31 1.86
C ALA A 209 15.98 -4.11 0.76
N ARG A 210 15.01 -3.50 0.05
CA ARG A 210 14.28 -4.19 -1.02
C ARG A 210 15.11 -4.37 -2.29
N PHE A 211 15.89 -3.35 -2.67
CA PHE A 211 16.56 -3.32 -3.97
C PHE A 211 18.00 -3.85 -3.94
N LEU A 212 18.70 -3.79 -2.79
CA LEU A 212 20.08 -4.31 -2.70
C LEU A 212 20.11 -5.80 -2.37
N MET A 213 19.09 -6.37 -1.72
CA MET A 213 19.04 -7.82 -1.48
C MET A 213 18.77 -8.62 -2.75
N ASP A 214 18.18 -8.01 -3.78
CA ASP A 214 17.95 -8.64 -5.09
C ASP A 214 19.25 -8.78 -5.93
N GLY A 215 20.28 -7.98 -5.61
CA GLY A 215 21.58 -7.98 -6.31
C GLY A 215 22.58 -9.01 -5.84
N THR A 216 22.34 -9.72 -4.73
CA THR A 216 23.30 -10.68 -4.16
C THR A 216 22.97 -12.15 -4.46
N ALA A 217 21.89 -12.43 -5.16
CA ALA A 217 21.47 -13.78 -5.48
C ALA A 217 21.59 -14.12 -6.96
N LYS A 218 22.83 -14.07 -7.54
CA LYS A 218 23.23 -14.90 -8.70
C LYS A 218 24.65 -14.57 -9.17
N THR A 219 25.65 -15.08 -8.47
CA THR A 219 26.90 -15.46 -9.08
C THR A 219 27.36 -16.78 -8.45
N GLY A 220 27.26 -17.87 -9.22
CA GLY A 220 28.05 -19.06 -9.04
C GLY A 220 27.46 -20.18 -8.19
N ASP A 221 27.23 -21.30 -8.86
CA ASP A 221 27.27 -22.69 -8.41
C ASP A 221 26.44 -23.19 -7.23
N GLY A 222 25.50 -24.01 -7.61
CA GLY A 222 24.99 -25.25 -7.00
C GLY A 222 25.17 -25.46 -5.49
N ASN A 223 24.32 -24.84 -4.67
CA ASN A 223 23.74 -25.42 -3.47
C ASN A 223 22.63 -24.50 -3.02
N GLY A 224 21.45 -25.04 -2.75
CA GLY A 224 20.21 -24.33 -2.58
C GLY A 224 20.25 -23.16 -1.61
N PRO A 225 19.41 -22.13 -1.84
CA PRO A 225 19.41 -20.94 -1.00
C PRO A 225 18.92 -21.29 0.40
N ALA A 226 19.73 -20.89 1.38
CA ALA A 226 19.28 -20.80 2.75
C ALA A 226 17.99 -19.97 2.77
N SER A 227 16.95 -20.55 3.32
CA SER A 227 15.62 -19.98 3.43
C SER A 227 15.67 -18.64 4.14
N ALA A 228 14.70 -17.79 3.84
CA ALA A 228 14.40 -16.51 4.54
C ALA A 228 14.11 -16.68 6.06
N ALA A 229 14.70 -17.68 6.69
CA ALA A 229 14.55 -18.07 8.10
C ALA A 229 15.57 -17.43 9.04
N ASP A 230 16.58 -16.72 8.55
CA ASP A 230 17.67 -16.20 9.41
C ASP A 230 17.59 -14.72 9.76
N LEU A 231 16.44 -14.07 9.56
CA LEU A 231 16.11 -12.86 10.29
C LEU A 231 15.34 -13.23 11.56
N HIS A 232 16.02 -13.91 12.47
CA HIS A 232 15.57 -14.00 13.84
C HIS A 232 15.46 -12.58 14.43
N LEU A 233 14.26 -12.00 14.37
CA LEU A 233 13.85 -11.04 15.38
C LEU A 233 13.80 -11.83 16.71
N LYS A 234 14.86 -11.74 17.47
CA LYS A 234 14.83 -12.05 18.91
C LYS A 234 13.96 -10.98 19.59
N ALA A 235 12.66 -11.10 19.44
CA ALA A 235 11.70 -10.48 20.33
C ALA A 235 11.12 -11.59 21.18
N THR A 236 11.83 -11.93 22.25
CA THR A 236 11.29 -12.65 23.40
C THR A 236 10.42 -11.67 24.18
N VAL A 237 9.24 -11.36 23.68
CA VAL A 237 8.17 -10.78 24.49
C VAL A 237 7.14 -11.89 24.62
N SER A 238 7.18 -12.59 25.75
CA SER A 238 6.08 -13.42 26.22
C SER A 238 4.93 -12.49 26.56
N ASP A 239 3.86 -12.50 25.76
CA ASP A 239 2.64 -11.76 26.06
C ASP A 239 1.79 -12.45 27.13
N GLY A 240 2.26 -13.57 27.67
CA GLY A 240 1.59 -14.35 28.70
C GLY A 240 0.25 -14.96 28.27
N GLN A 241 -0.05 -14.94 26.96
CA GLN A 241 -1.27 -15.51 26.40
C GLN A 241 -0.98 -16.81 25.66
N VAL A 242 -1.84 -17.81 25.87
CA VAL A 242 -1.81 -19.09 25.14
C VAL A 242 -2.59 -18.93 23.83
N TYR A 243 -2.07 -19.51 22.77
CA TYR A 243 -2.73 -19.60 21.48
C TYR A 243 -2.85 -21.06 21.05
N LEU A 244 -3.96 -21.41 20.40
CA LEU A 244 -4.29 -22.78 20.03
C LEU A 244 -4.47 -22.88 18.50
N ALA A 245 -3.91 -23.91 17.89
CA ALA A 245 -4.07 -24.19 16.47
C ALA A 245 -4.43 -25.65 16.22
N ASN A 246 -4.91 -25.94 15.02
CA ASN A 246 -5.11 -27.31 14.56
C ASN A 246 -3.90 -27.75 13.73
N LYS A 247 -3.30 -28.90 14.03
CA LYS A 247 -2.17 -29.50 13.26
C LYS A 247 -2.44 -29.58 11.74
N ASN A 248 -3.71 -29.69 11.37
CA ASN A 248 -4.15 -29.83 9.99
C ASN A 248 -4.59 -28.49 9.36
N SER A 249 -4.29 -27.36 10.00
CA SER A 249 -4.64 -26.01 9.54
C SER A 249 -3.45 -25.08 9.74
N ASP A 250 -3.42 -23.99 9.01
CA ASP A 250 -2.42 -22.92 9.16
C ASP A 250 -2.94 -21.74 10.00
N ILE A 251 -4.04 -21.94 10.76
CA ILE A 251 -4.70 -20.88 11.53
C ILE A 251 -4.62 -21.16 13.02
N PHE A 252 -4.17 -20.14 13.78
CA PHE A 252 -4.22 -20.18 15.24
C PHE A 252 -5.27 -19.24 15.81
N HIS A 253 -5.72 -19.54 17.02
CA HIS A 253 -6.86 -18.92 17.69
C HIS A 253 -6.52 -18.59 19.14
N ARG A 254 -7.28 -17.69 19.75
CA ARG A 254 -7.34 -17.56 21.21
C ARG A 254 -8.15 -18.70 21.81
N PRO A 255 -7.90 -19.08 23.07
CA PRO A 255 -8.62 -20.17 23.73
C PRO A 255 -10.14 -20.01 23.72
N GLU A 256 -10.63 -18.77 23.82
CA GLU A 256 -12.06 -18.44 23.86
C GLU A 256 -12.73 -18.48 22.48
N CYS A 257 -11.97 -18.69 21.42
CA CYS A 257 -12.50 -18.68 20.07
C CYS A 257 -13.47 -19.82 19.82
N LYS A 258 -14.66 -19.50 19.31
CA LYS A 258 -15.70 -20.50 19.02
C LYS A 258 -15.22 -21.65 18.11
N TRP A 259 -14.24 -21.42 17.26
CA TRP A 259 -13.70 -22.41 16.35
C TRP A 259 -12.82 -23.46 17.02
N ILE A 260 -12.28 -23.19 18.22
CA ILE A 260 -11.48 -24.16 18.99
C ILE A 260 -12.34 -25.36 19.39
N ARG A 261 -13.62 -25.16 19.71
CA ARG A 261 -14.55 -26.23 20.10
C ARG A 261 -14.80 -27.27 19.01
N LEU A 262 -14.48 -26.93 17.76
CA LEU A 262 -14.64 -27.80 16.60
C LEU A 262 -13.36 -28.58 16.26
N ILE A 263 -12.25 -28.31 16.95
CA ILE A 263 -10.98 -28.98 16.73
C ILE A 263 -10.92 -30.22 17.65
N ASN A 264 -10.59 -31.37 17.04
CA ASN A 264 -10.35 -32.58 17.83
C ASN A 264 -9.16 -32.34 18.78
N GLN A 265 -9.33 -32.65 20.06
CA GLN A 265 -8.31 -32.41 21.09
C GLN A 265 -6.94 -32.99 20.75
N THR A 266 -6.88 -34.13 20.04
CA THR A 266 -5.62 -34.77 19.61
C THR A 266 -4.86 -33.97 18.55
N ASN A 267 -5.52 -33.02 17.90
CA ASN A 267 -4.96 -32.18 16.84
C ASN A 267 -4.67 -30.75 17.28
N ILE A 268 -4.84 -30.43 18.57
CA ILE A 268 -4.54 -29.11 19.09
C ILE A 268 -3.01 -28.98 19.29
N VAL A 269 -2.48 -27.85 18.83
CA VAL A 269 -1.13 -27.37 19.10
C VAL A 269 -1.25 -26.10 19.93
N GLU A 270 -0.48 -26.01 21.02
CA GLU A 270 -0.43 -24.84 21.88
C GLU A 270 0.84 -24.02 21.61
N PHE A 271 0.71 -22.70 21.66
CA PHE A 271 1.81 -21.74 21.58
C PHE A 271 1.74 -20.82 22.79
N THR A 272 2.88 -20.53 23.38
CA THR A 272 3.02 -19.72 24.60
C THR A 272 3.07 -18.21 24.29
N SER A 273 3.11 -17.85 23.01
CA SER A 273 3.08 -16.47 22.56
C SER A 273 2.57 -16.35 21.12
N PHE A 274 2.08 -15.14 20.77
CA PHE A 274 1.71 -14.78 19.41
C PHE A 274 2.89 -14.94 18.44
N ALA A 275 4.08 -14.54 18.87
CA ALA A 275 5.29 -14.63 18.06
C ALA A 275 5.68 -16.09 17.77
N GLU A 276 5.51 -16.98 18.75
CA GLU A 276 5.77 -18.42 18.59
C GLU A 276 4.85 -19.04 17.53
N ALA A 277 3.56 -18.71 17.56
CA ALA A 277 2.60 -19.19 16.56
C ALA A 277 2.96 -18.71 15.13
N LEU A 278 3.36 -17.45 14.98
CA LEU A 278 3.82 -16.90 13.70
C LEU A 278 5.11 -17.56 13.22
N ASN A 279 6.09 -17.78 14.11
CA ASN A 279 7.36 -18.44 13.78
C ASN A 279 7.13 -19.88 13.30
N ASN A 280 6.10 -20.54 13.81
CA ASN A 280 5.66 -21.86 13.36
C ASN A 280 4.76 -21.81 12.12
N ARG A 281 4.72 -20.68 11.38
CA ARG A 281 3.98 -20.45 10.12
C ARG A 281 2.47 -20.50 10.23
N PHE A 282 1.92 -20.36 11.44
CA PHE A 282 0.48 -20.22 11.60
C PHE A 282 0.03 -18.78 11.43
N LYS A 283 -1.18 -18.59 10.92
CA LYS A 283 -1.83 -17.30 10.67
C LYS A 283 -2.90 -17.01 11.72
N PRO A 284 -3.13 -15.78 12.15
CA PRO A 284 -4.15 -15.48 13.13
C PRO A 284 -5.57 -15.65 12.57
N CYS A 285 -6.45 -16.21 13.37
CA CYS A 285 -7.86 -16.37 13.05
C CYS A 285 -8.55 -15.02 12.87
N ARG A 286 -9.35 -14.88 11.80
CA ARG A 286 -10.12 -13.66 11.51
C ARG A 286 -11.14 -13.31 12.58
N TYR A 287 -11.72 -14.30 13.27
CA TYR A 287 -12.79 -14.09 14.26
C TYR A 287 -12.28 -13.63 15.61
N CYS A 288 -11.26 -14.26 16.14
CA CYS A 288 -10.68 -13.84 17.40
C CYS A 288 -9.57 -12.80 17.22
N ASN A 289 -9.12 -12.58 16.00
CA ASN A 289 -8.15 -11.56 15.56
C ASN A 289 -7.15 -11.15 16.65
N PRO A 290 -6.27 -12.05 17.10
CA PRO A 290 -5.36 -11.77 18.18
C PRO A 290 -4.39 -10.61 17.93
N GLN A 291 -4.34 -10.08 16.70
CA GLN A 291 -3.54 -8.88 16.34
C GLN A 291 -4.07 -7.57 16.93
N HIS A 292 -5.37 -7.49 17.29
CA HIS A 292 -5.96 -6.22 17.75
C HIS A 292 -5.44 -5.70 19.10
N LEU A 293 -4.85 -6.58 19.92
CA LEU A 293 -4.29 -6.17 21.22
C LEU A 293 -2.81 -5.81 21.18
N SER A 294 -2.07 -6.25 20.15
CA SER A 294 -0.61 -6.06 20.08
C SER A 294 -0.20 -4.71 19.51
N ILE A 295 -1.00 -4.12 18.61
CA ILE A 295 -0.59 -2.90 17.90
C ILE A 295 -0.60 -1.68 18.81
N THR A 296 -1.58 -1.55 19.68
CA THR A 296 -1.64 -0.45 20.64
C THR A 296 -0.53 -0.53 21.71
N ARG A 297 -0.11 -1.75 22.06
CA ARG A 297 0.95 -1.99 23.07
C ARG A 297 2.36 -1.87 22.48
N MET A 298 2.60 -2.38 21.28
CA MET A 298 3.90 -2.22 20.59
C MET A 298 4.22 -0.77 20.21
N LEU A 299 3.22 0.04 19.87
CA LEU A 299 3.41 1.45 19.58
C LEU A 299 3.65 2.30 20.84
N SER A 300 3.22 1.84 22.03
CA SER A 300 3.48 2.50 23.30
C SER A 300 4.82 2.09 23.95
N GLU A 301 5.38 0.94 23.60
CA GLU A 301 6.63 0.44 24.18
C GLU A 301 7.87 0.79 23.36
N GLU A 302 7.73 1.15 22.08
CA GLU A 302 8.85 1.59 21.20
C GLU A 302 9.14 3.09 21.25
N GLY A 303 8.54 3.86 22.17
CA GLY A 303 8.94 5.25 22.41
C GLY A 303 8.83 6.19 21.21
N VAL A 304 7.96 5.90 20.25
CA VAL A 304 7.66 6.84 19.17
C VAL A 304 6.64 7.82 19.70
N ALA A 305 7.11 8.97 20.14
CA ALA A 305 6.27 10.10 20.52
C ALA A 305 5.26 10.40 19.39
N LEU A 306 4.01 10.50 19.78
CA LEU A 306 2.84 10.86 18.97
C LEU A 306 3.00 12.23 18.31
#